data_89e685ed3067981a19c32191246ab924
#
_entry.id   89e685ed3067981a19c32191246ab924
#
_cell.length_a   1.000
_cell.length_b   1.000
_cell.length_c   1.000
_cell.angle_alpha   90.00
_cell.angle_beta   90.00
_cell.angle_gamma   90.00
#
_symmetry.space_group_name_H-M   'P 1'
#
loop_
_entity.id
_entity.type
_entity.pdbx_description
1 polymer ?
#
loop_
_entity_poly.entity_id
_entity_poly.type
_entity_poly.pdbx_seq_one_letter_code
_entity_poly.pdbx_strand_id
1 'polypeptide(L)'
;MEYFKNLINGIWKESLSGKHTENRNPANWKDDLIGYFPSSTAEDTNEAIAAARIAFKKWRLVPAPKRGDVLKVVGDMMLEQKDEISFEMTREMGKVFAETKGDTQEGIDTAYYAASEGRRLFGYNAPSELYNKMNLSFRIPIGVGGIITPWNFPMAIPTWKIFPALVCGNTVVLKPAELTPKTANTLIKIIDAAMREVMGKDYIPGVVNIIHGAGRTVGEAMLAN
;
A
#
# COMPACT_ATOMS: atom_id res chain seq x y z
N MET A 1 10.37 7.03 -22.64
CA MET A 1 10.96 6.41 -21.43
C MET A 1 10.21 6.95 -20.23
N GLU A 2 9.74 6.07 -19.36
CA GLU A 2 8.93 6.47 -18.19
C GLU A 2 9.80 6.52 -16.93
N TYR A 3 9.70 7.62 -16.18
CA TYR A 3 10.33 7.81 -14.88
C TYR A 3 9.26 7.77 -13.81
N PHE A 4 9.35 6.79 -12.93
CA PHE A 4 8.47 6.63 -11.79
C PHE A 4 8.97 7.43 -10.60
N LYS A 5 8.10 7.62 -9.62
CA LYS A 5 8.37 8.47 -8.45
C LYS A 5 7.95 7.78 -7.17
N ASN A 6 8.48 8.22 -6.05
CA ASN A 6 7.96 7.93 -4.73
C ASN A 6 6.66 8.69 -4.49
N LEU A 7 5.71 8.10 -3.78
CA LEU A 7 4.59 8.85 -3.20
C LEU A 7 4.89 9.13 -1.74
N ILE A 8 5.11 10.38 -1.40
CA ILE A 8 5.33 10.84 -0.02
C ILE A 8 4.35 11.97 0.28
N ASN A 9 3.59 11.83 1.35
CA ASN A 9 2.64 12.85 1.79
C ASN A 9 1.63 13.29 0.69
N GLY A 10 1.18 12.33 -0.13
CA GLY A 10 0.24 12.60 -1.23
C GLY A 10 0.85 13.29 -2.45
N ILE A 11 2.18 13.40 -2.53
CA ILE A 11 2.92 14.04 -3.63
C ILE A 11 3.85 13.01 -4.27
N TRP A 12 3.73 12.84 -5.59
CA TRP A 12 4.65 12.05 -6.39
C TRP A 12 5.92 12.86 -6.66
N LYS A 13 7.05 12.41 -6.11
CA LYS A 13 8.32 13.15 -6.13
C LYS A 13 9.52 12.24 -6.40
N GLU A 14 10.58 12.84 -6.94
CA GLU A 14 11.87 12.18 -7.11
C GLU A 14 12.54 11.89 -5.76
N SER A 15 13.50 10.93 -5.76
CA SER A 15 14.39 10.74 -4.63
C SER A 15 15.41 11.87 -4.51
N LEU A 16 15.81 12.18 -3.30
CA LEU A 16 16.90 13.12 -3.00
C LEU A 16 18.24 12.71 -3.62
N SER A 17 18.42 11.42 -3.89
CA SER A 17 19.65 10.92 -4.54
C SER A 17 19.78 11.36 -6.01
N GLY A 18 18.68 11.67 -6.68
CA GLY A 18 18.62 11.87 -8.14
C GLY A 18 18.99 10.63 -8.97
N LYS A 19 19.20 9.47 -8.33
CA LYS A 19 19.59 8.21 -8.98
C LYS A 19 18.38 7.33 -9.23
N HIS A 20 18.46 6.49 -10.27
CA HIS A 20 17.41 5.55 -10.66
C HIS A 20 17.98 4.16 -10.90
N THR A 21 17.12 3.15 -10.74
CA THR A 21 17.35 1.77 -11.19
C THR A 21 16.44 1.47 -12.38
N GLU A 22 16.92 0.64 -13.30
CA GLU A 22 16.12 0.17 -14.42
C GLU A 22 15.24 -1.01 -13.97
N ASN A 23 14.00 -1.01 -14.42
CA ASN A 23 13.11 -2.16 -14.36
C ASN A 23 12.90 -2.68 -15.78
N ARG A 24 13.22 -3.94 -16.04
CA ARG A 24 13.22 -4.56 -17.36
C ARG A 24 12.44 -5.85 -17.37
N ASN A 25 11.81 -6.13 -18.51
CA ASN A 25 11.15 -7.41 -18.75
C ASN A 25 12.18 -8.55 -18.74
N PRO A 26 12.08 -9.53 -17.84
CA PRO A 26 13.02 -10.65 -17.76
C PRO A 26 12.99 -11.55 -19.01
N ALA A 27 11.87 -11.60 -19.73
CA ALA A 27 11.76 -12.38 -20.98
C ALA A 27 12.37 -11.66 -22.19
N ASN A 28 12.57 -10.34 -22.11
CA ASN A 28 13.19 -9.52 -23.15
C ASN A 28 14.08 -8.43 -22.56
N TRP A 29 15.07 -8.85 -21.81
CA TRP A 29 15.93 -7.97 -21.01
C TRP A 29 16.65 -6.87 -21.83
N LYS A 30 17.01 -7.17 -23.08
CA LYS A 30 17.78 -6.22 -23.91
C LYS A 30 16.91 -5.09 -24.45
N ASP A 31 15.72 -5.42 -24.95
CA ASP A 31 14.94 -4.51 -25.78
C ASP A 31 13.68 -3.98 -25.07
N ASP A 32 13.29 -4.56 -23.92
CA ASP A 32 12.09 -4.16 -23.21
C ASP A 32 12.40 -3.53 -21.84
N LEU A 33 12.64 -2.23 -21.85
CA LEU A 33 12.75 -1.39 -20.65
C LEU A 33 11.36 -0.95 -20.23
N ILE A 34 10.95 -1.34 -19.01
CA ILE A 34 9.66 -0.96 -18.41
C ILE A 34 9.71 0.48 -17.91
N GLY A 35 10.79 0.86 -17.21
CA GLY A 35 10.99 2.21 -16.75
C GLY A 35 12.12 2.36 -15.72
N TYR A 36 12.25 3.59 -15.22
CA TYR A 36 13.23 3.97 -14.22
C TYR A 36 12.57 4.27 -12.90
N PHE A 37 13.09 3.69 -11.82
CA PHE A 37 12.56 3.85 -10.47
C PHE A 37 13.58 4.50 -9.54
N PRO A 38 13.16 5.34 -8.57
CA PRO A 38 14.08 6.03 -7.68
C PRO A 38 14.94 5.07 -6.87
N SER A 39 16.24 5.38 -6.74
CA SER A 39 17.14 4.77 -5.76
C SER A 39 17.12 5.63 -4.50
N SER A 40 16.10 5.46 -3.66
CA SER A 40 15.85 6.34 -2.53
C SER A 40 16.89 6.22 -1.42
N THR A 41 17.00 7.29 -0.64
CA THR A 41 17.91 7.41 0.50
C THR A 41 17.21 7.08 1.83
N ALA A 42 17.98 7.07 2.92
CA ALA A 42 17.42 6.98 4.27
C ALA A 42 16.58 8.22 4.61
N GLU A 43 16.96 9.38 4.12
CA GLU A 43 16.25 10.66 4.33
C GLU A 43 14.87 10.63 3.64
N ASP A 44 14.76 10.14 2.40
CA ASP A 44 13.46 9.93 1.72
C ASP A 44 12.56 9.01 2.54
N THR A 45 13.15 7.94 3.10
CA THR A 45 12.45 6.96 3.93
C THR A 45 11.93 7.60 5.23
N ASN A 46 12.78 8.37 5.89
CA ASN A 46 12.41 9.08 7.12
C ASN A 46 11.32 10.12 6.87
N GLU A 47 11.36 10.84 5.74
CA GLU A 47 10.31 11.76 5.33
C GLU A 47 8.95 11.04 5.16
N ALA A 48 8.94 9.89 4.49
CA ALA A 48 7.72 9.09 4.32
C ALA A 48 7.14 8.59 5.65
N ILE A 49 8.01 8.14 6.56
CA ILE A 49 7.60 7.69 7.91
C ILE A 49 7.05 8.87 8.72
N ALA A 50 7.68 10.03 8.67
CA ALA A 50 7.21 11.24 9.35
C ALA A 50 5.85 11.68 8.80
N ALA A 51 5.65 11.66 7.48
CA ALA A 51 4.37 11.94 6.85
C ALA A 51 3.28 10.96 7.32
N ALA A 52 3.59 9.67 7.34
CA ALA A 52 2.68 8.62 7.81
C ALA A 52 2.30 8.81 9.29
N ARG A 53 3.24 9.19 10.16
CA ARG A 53 2.97 9.49 11.58
C ARG A 53 2.04 10.70 11.77
N ILE A 54 2.19 11.73 10.93
CA ILE A 54 1.30 12.90 10.94
C ILE A 54 -0.10 12.51 10.47
N ALA A 55 -0.19 11.79 9.34
CA ALA A 55 -1.44 11.33 8.77
C ALA A 55 -2.20 10.38 9.73
N PHE A 56 -1.49 9.52 10.45
CA PHE A 56 -2.07 8.60 11.42
C PHE A 56 -2.96 9.30 12.45
N LYS A 57 -2.55 10.46 12.94
CA LYS A 57 -3.30 11.22 13.97
C LYS A 57 -4.72 11.58 13.48
N LYS A 58 -4.91 11.76 12.17
CA LYS A 58 -6.19 12.07 11.53
C LYS A 58 -6.91 10.80 11.04
N TRP A 59 -6.18 9.90 10.35
CA TRP A 59 -6.75 8.70 9.75
C TRP A 59 -7.38 7.77 10.78
N ARG A 60 -6.77 7.60 11.94
CA ARG A 60 -7.32 6.80 13.05
C ARG A 60 -8.70 7.27 13.54
N LEU A 61 -9.05 8.52 13.31
CA LEU A 61 -10.32 9.12 13.72
C LEU A 61 -11.41 9.01 12.64
N VAL A 62 -11.04 8.67 11.40
CA VAL A 62 -12.01 8.39 10.34
C VAL A 62 -12.78 7.13 10.73
N PRO A 63 -14.12 7.13 10.69
CA PRO A 63 -14.91 5.93 11.02
C PRO A 63 -14.49 4.71 10.18
N ALA A 64 -14.38 3.54 10.81
CA ALA A 64 -13.95 2.32 10.13
C ALA A 64 -14.80 1.96 8.90
N PRO A 65 -16.15 2.11 8.90
CA PRO A 65 -16.94 1.94 7.69
C PRO A 65 -16.51 2.85 6.54
N LYS A 66 -16.16 4.13 6.84
CA LYS A 66 -15.71 5.08 5.81
C LYS A 66 -14.35 4.70 5.23
N ARG A 67 -13.44 4.16 6.07
CA ARG A 67 -12.18 3.58 5.58
C ARG A 67 -12.44 2.36 4.69
N GLY A 68 -13.47 1.56 5.04
CA GLY A 68 -13.93 0.44 4.21
C GLY A 68 -14.47 0.89 2.86
N ASP A 69 -15.20 2.02 2.80
CA ASP A 69 -15.70 2.56 1.53
C ASP A 69 -14.56 2.91 0.56
N VAL A 70 -13.42 3.41 1.08
CA VAL A 70 -12.20 3.62 0.26
C VAL A 70 -11.72 2.30 -0.34
N LEU A 71 -11.63 1.24 0.46
CA LEU A 71 -11.14 -0.06 -0.02
C LEU A 71 -12.12 -0.72 -1.01
N LYS A 72 -13.41 -0.47 -0.86
CA LYS A 72 -14.41 -0.91 -1.86
C LYS A 72 -14.10 -0.29 -3.22
N VAL A 73 -13.89 1.04 -3.27
CA VAL A 73 -13.55 1.75 -4.52
C VAL A 73 -12.19 1.27 -5.08
N VAL A 74 -11.21 0.98 -4.22
CA VAL A 74 -9.95 0.33 -4.65
C VAL A 74 -10.24 -0.98 -5.37
N GLY A 75 -11.10 -1.85 -4.79
CA GLY A 75 -11.48 -3.12 -5.40
C GLY A 75 -12.18 -2.94 -6.76
N ASP A 76 -13.11 -1.97 -6.84
CA ASP A 76 -13.82 -1.64 -8.08
C ASP A 76 -12.83 -1.17 -9.17
N MET A 77 -11.92 -0.23 -8.86
CA MET A 77 -10.89 0.26 -9.79
C MET A 77 -9.91 -0.84 -10.23
N MET A 78 -9.51 -1.73 -9.32
CA MET A 78 -8.64 -2.87 -9.65
C MET A 78 -9.37 -3.86 -10.57
N LEU A 79 -10.67 -4.10 -10.34
CA LEU A 79 -11.48 -5.00 -11.15
C LEU A 79 -11.63 -4.47 -12.59
N GLU A 80 -11.89 -3.17 -12.76
CA GLU A 80 -11.98 -2.51 -14.05
C GLU A 80 -10.67 -2.60 -14.85
N GLN A 81 -9.52 -2.52 -14.18
CA GLN A 81 -8.19 -2.54 -14.79
C GLN A 81 -7.52 -3.92 -14.70
N LYS A 82 -8.25 -4.99 -14.33
CA LYS A 82 -7.66 -6.29 -13.99
C LYS A 82 -6.75 -6.85 -15.08
N ASP A 83 -7.17 -6.83 -16.33
CA ASP A 83 -6.40 -7.40 -17.42
C ASP A 83 -5.17 -6.56 -17.74
N GLU A 84 -5.25 -5.24 -17.65
CA GLU A 84 -4.10 -4.34 -17.82
C GLU A 84 -3.06 -4.53 -16.73
N ILE A 85 -3.48 -4.53 -15.46
CA ILE A 85 -2.60 -4.78 -14.30
C ILE A 85 -1.90 -6.15 -14.44
N SER A 86 -2.68 -7.18 -14.81
CA SER A 86 -2.14 -8.53 -14.96
C SER A 86 -1.14 -8.65 -16.11
N PHE A 87 -1.37 -7.94 -17.22
CA PHE A 87 -0.44 -7.90 -18.34
C PHE A 87 0.86 -7.16 -17.97
N GLU A 88 0.75 -6.01 -17.31
CA GLU A 88 1.93 -5.28 -16.80
C GLU A 88 2.75 -6.16 -15.84
N MET A 89 2.09 -6.89 -14.95
CA MET A 89 2.73 -7.80 -14.02
C MET A 89 3.43 -8.97 -14.74
N THR A 90 2.79 -9.57 -15.76
CA THR A 90 3.42 -10.59 -16.62
C THR A 90 4.71 -10.05 -17.25
N ARG A 91 4.65 -8.86 -17.81
CA ARG A 91 5.79 -8.20 -18.43
C ARG A 91 6.90 -7.89 -17.43
N GLU A 92 6.55 -7.48 -16.21
CA GLU A 92 7.51 -7.08 -15.19
C GLU A 92 8.24 -8.26 -14.53
N MET A 93 7.52 -9.34 -14.22
CA MET A 93 8.09 -10.43 -13.43
C MET A 93 8.26 -11.75 -14.19
N GLY A 94 7.71 -11.87 -15.41
CA GLY A 94 7.83 -13.07 -16.24
C GLY A 94 6.89 -14.21 -15.88
N LYS A 95 5.94 -14.03 -14.98
CA LYS A 95 4.90 -15.01 -14.65
C LYS A 95 3.89 -15.09 -15.79
N VAL A 96 3.36 -16.29 -16.07
CA VAL A 96 2.33 -16.46 -17.12
C VAL A 96 1.06 -15.67 -16.80
N PHE A 97 0.40 -15.15 -17.86
CA PHE A 97 -0.74 -14.26 -17.72
C PHE A 97 -1.91 -14.81 -16.88
N ALA A 98 -2.17 -16.12 -16.97
CA ALA A 98 -3.21 -16.76 -16.17
C ALA A 98 -2.91 -16.67 -14.65
N GLU A 99 -1.65 -16.80 -14.25
CA GLU A 99 -1.25 -16.67 -12.84
C GLU A 99 -1.26 -15.21 -12.36
N THR A 100 -0.86 -14.25 -13.23
CA THR A 100 -0.94 -12.83 -12.86
C THR A 100 -2.37 -12.33 -12.75
N LYS A 101 -3.30 -12.90 -13.53
CA LYS A 101 -4.74 -12.68 -13.34
C LYS A 101 -5.23 -13.22 -11.99
N GLY A 102 -4.69 -14.34 -11.54
CA GLY A 102 -4.96 -14.89 -10.20
C GLY A 102 -4.42 -13.99 -9.09
N ASP A 103 -3.17 -13.54 -9.20
CA ASP A 103 -2.54 -12.62 -8.27
C ASP A 103 -3.31 -11.30 -8.15
N THR A 104 -3.73 -10.73 -9.29
CA THR A 104 -4.58 -9.52 -9.31
C THR A 104 -5.94 -9.78 -8.68
N GLN A 105 -6.56 -10.95 -8.94
CA GLN A 105 -7.83 -11.31 -8.32
C GLN A 105 -7.74 -11.40 -6.81
N GLU A 106 -6.68 -11.99 -6.27
CA GLU A 106 -6.46 -12.03 -4.82
C GLU A 106 -6.38 -10.62 -4.20
N GLY A 107 -5.75 -9.68 -4.89
CA GLY A 107 -5.74 -8.28 -4.49
C GLY A 107 -7.14 -7.67 -4.44
N ILE A 108 -7.96 -7.93 -5.46
CA ILE A 108 -9.36 -7.47 -5.56
C ILE A 108 -10.20 -8.07 -4.43
N ASP A 109 -10.11 -9.38 -4.22
CA ASP A 109 -10.87 -10.08 -3.18
C ASP A 109 -10.48 -9.58 -1.78
N THR A 110 -9.20 -9.33 -1.56
CA THR A 110 -8.69 -8.74 -0.30
C THR A 110 -9.22 -7.32 -0.08
N ALA A 111 -9.37 -6.51 -1.14
CA ALA A 111 -9.96 -5.18 -1.03
C ALA A 111 -11.41 -5.25 -0.57
N TYR A 112 -12.24 -6.09 -1.19
CA TYR A 112 -13.64 -6.28 -0.80
C TYR A 112 -13.79 -6.91 0.59
N TYR A 113 -12.95 -7.90 0.90
CA TYR A 113 -12.92 -8.49 2.24
C TYR A 113 -12.62 -7.41 3.31
N ALA A 114 -11.53 -6.66 3.15
CA ALA A 114 -11.13 -5.63 4.10
C ALA A 114 -12.16 -4.49 4.17
N ALA A 115 -12.81 -4.12 3.06
CA ALA A 115 -13.89 -3.15 3.04
C ALA A 115 -15.04 -3.58 3.94
N SER A 116 -15.44 -4.85 3.89
CA SER A 116 -16.50 -5.41 4.73
C SER A 116 -16.10 -5.47 6.21
N GLU A 117 -14.84 -5.76 6.51
CA GLU A 117 -14.29 -5.80 7.88
C GLU A 117 -14.37 -4.43 8.59
N GLY A 118 -14.36 -3.32 7.86
CA GLY A 118 -14.58 -1.99 8.41
C GLY A 118 -15.87 -1.84 9.21
N ARG A 119 -16.86 -2.71 8.97
CA ARG A 119 -18.14 -2.76 9.69
C ARG A 119 -18.18 -3.85 10.76
N ARG A 120 -17.11 -4.64 10.93
CA ARG A 120 -17.03 -5.81 11.82
C ARG A 120 -15.81 -5.80 12.74
N LEU A 121 -15.26 -4.64 13.02
CA LEU A 121 -14.15 -4.47 13.97
C LEU A 121 -14.69 -4.53 15.42
N PHE A 122 -15.27 -5.68 15.79
CA PHE A 122 -15.88 -5.88 17.09
C PHE A 122 -14.84 -5.95 18.20
N GLY A 123 -15.25 -5.48 19.39
CA GLY A 123 -14.61 -5.80 20.65
C GLY A 123 -15.40 -6.88 21.41
N TYR A 124 -14.95 -7.18 22.60
CA TYR A 124 -15.65 -8.08 23.51
C TYR A 124 -16.27 -7.27 24.65
N ASN A 125 -17.39 -7.74 25.18
CA ASN A 125 -17.88 -7.33 26.48
C ASN A 125 -17.96 -8.55 27.38
N ALA A 126 -17.70 -8.36 28.68
CA ALA A 126 -17.76 -9.41 29.66
C ALA A 126 -18.37 -8.86 30.98
N PRO A 127 -19.13 -9.66 31.74
CA PRO A 127 -19.58 -9.25 33.03
C PRO A 127 -18.39 -9.00 33.98
N SER A 128 -18.58 -8.09 34.92
CA SER A 128 -17.61 -7.81 35.99
C SER A 128 -18.05 -8.51 37.29
N GLU A 129 -17.09 -8.93 38.07
CA GLU A 129 -17.33 -9.39 39.46
C GLU A 129 -17.67 -8.24 40.37
N LEU A 130 -17.40 -7.00 39.97
CA LEU A 130 -17.67 -5.81 40.78
C LEU A 130 -19.03 -5.20 40.42
N TYR A 131 -19.77 -4.76 41.43
CA TYR A 131 -21.05 -4.08 41.28
C TYR A 131 -20.90 -2.80 40.45
N ASN A 132 -21.86 -2.53 39.58
CA ASN A 132 -21.91 -1.32 38.73
C ASN A 132 -20.67 -1.14 37.81
N LYS A 133 -20.05 -2.23 37.39
CA LYS A 133 -18.89 -2.28 36.48
C LYS A 133 -19.22 -3.07 35.19
N MET A 134 -18.62 -2.66 34.09
CA MET A 134 -18.70 -3.34 32.82
C MET A 134 -17.28 -3.44 32.23
N ASN A 135 -16.96 -4.62 31.72
CA ASN A 135 -15.66 -4.85 31.01
C ASN A 135 -15.87 -4.82 29.50
N LEU A 136 -15.18 -3.93 28.86
CA LEU A 136 -15.23 -3.77 27.40
C LEU A 136 -13.81 -3.79 26.82
N SER A 137 -13.66 -4.40 25.65
CA SER A 137 -12.46 -4.25 24.84
C SER A 137 -12.78 -3.54 23.52
N PHE A 138 -11.81 -2.79 23.00
CA PHE A 138 -11.90 -2.09 21.74
C PHE A 138 -10.69 -2.42 20.90
N ARG A 139 -10.88 -2.61 19.59
CA ARG A 139 -9.78 -2.68 18.64
C ARG A 139 -9.33 -1.28 18.28
N ILE A 140 -8.05 -0.98 18.51
CA ILE A 140 -7.45 0.32 18.23
C ILE A 140 -6.30 0.16 17.24
N PRO A 141 -6.05 1.13 16.34
CA PRO A 141 -4.89 1.11 15.46
C PRO A 141 -3.60 1.33 16.26
N ILE A 142 -2.51 0.70 15.81
CA ILE A 142 -1.21 0.73 16.50
C ILE A 142 -0.27 1.83 15.98
N GLY A 143 -0.49 2.36 14.75
CA GLY A 143 0.35 3.42 14.22
C GLY A 143 0.67 3.33 12.74
N VAL A 144 1.95 3.37 12.42
CA VAL A 144 2.50 3.27 11.06
C VAL A 144 2.98 1.86 10.80
N GLY A 145 2.47 1.22 9.75
CA GLY A 145 2.96 -0.07 9.26
C GLY A 145 4.09 0.12 8.25
N GLY A 146 5.29 -0.34 8.58
CA GLY A 146 6.36 -0.53 7.59
C GLY A 146 6.14 -1.85 6.85
N ILE A 147 6.00 -1.80 5.52
CA ILE A 147 5.68 -2.95 4.69
C ILE A 147 6.80 -3.17 3.68
N ILE A 148 7.51 -4.30 3.82
CA ILE A 148 8.56 -4.73 2.88
C ILE A 148 8.05 -6.00 2.21
N THR A 149 7.95 -5.99 0.87
CA THR A 149 7.34 -7.09 0.13
C THR A 149 8.32 -7.74 -0.85
N PRO A 150 8.20 -9.07 -1.06
CA PRO A 150 8.95 -9.79 -2.07
C PRO A 150 8.39 -9.54 -3.48
N TRP A 151 9.05 -10.17 -4.46
CA TRP A 151 8.76 -10.03 -5.89
C TRP A 151 7.75 -11.04 -6.44
N ASN A 152 7.54 -12.18 -5.76
CA ASN A 152 6.84 -13.34 -6.33
C ASN A 152 5.30 -13.21 -6.40
N PHE A 153 4.70 -12.36 -5.57
CA PHE A 153 3.28 -11.96 -5.61
C PHE A 153 3.19 -10.44 -5.43
N PRO A 154 3.55 -9.66 -6.47
CA PRO A 154 3.77 -8.24 -6.32
C PRO A 154 2.48 -7.42 -6.18
N MET A 155 1.31 -8.02 -6.45
CA MET A 155 0.01 -7.43 -6.17
C MET A 155 -0.58 -7.98 -4.87
N ALA A 156 -0.71 -9.30 -4.74
CA ALA A 156 -1.41 -9.92 -3.62
C ALA A 156 -0.71 -9.65 -2.27
N ILE A 157 0.61 -9.84 -2.17
CA ILE A 157 1.30 -9.69 -0.87
C ILE A 157 1.24 -8.25 -0.32
N PRO A 158 1.43 -7.18 -1.11
CA PRO A 158 1.16 -5.83 -0.62
C PRO A 158 -0.29 -5.63 -0.17
N THR A 159 -1.28 -6.11 -0.92
CA THR A 159 -2.71 -5.93 -0.59
C THR A 159 -3.10 -6.64 0.71
N TRP A 160 -2.59 -7.86 0.96
CA TRP A 160 -2.81 -8.61 2.22
C TRP A 160 -2.35 -7.86 3.47
N LYS A 161 -1.45 -6.90 3.31
CA LYS A 161 -0.87 -6.13 4.42
C LYS A 161 -1.44 -4.72 4.48
N ILE A 162 -1.53 -4.04 3.34
CA ILE A 162 -1.98 -2.64 3.25
C ILE A 162 -3.47 -2.53 3.61
N PHE A 163 -4.34 -3.34 3.01
CA PHE A 163 -5.78 -3.16 3.17
C PHE A 163 -6.27 -3.42 4.60
N PRO A 164 -5.87 -4.51 5.27
CA PRO A 164 -6.20 -4.68 6.68
C PRO A 164 -5.61 -3.58 7.59
N ALA A 165 -4.39 -3.12 7.30
CA ALA A 165 -3.79 -2.01 8.06
C ALA A 165 -4.63 -0.74 7.93
N LEU A 166 -5.01 -0.36 6.69
CA LEU A 166 -5.79 0.85 6.42
C LEU A 166 -7.18 0.81 7.05
N VAL A 167 -7.91 -0.30 6.89
CA VAL A 167 -9.27 -0.41 7.46
C VAL A 167 -9.25 -0.38 8.98
N CYS A 168 -8.21 -0.93 9.60
CA CYS A 168 -8.00 -0.84 11.05
C CYS A 168 -7.56 0.55 11.52
N GLY A 169 -7.29 1.50 10.62
CA GLY A 169 -6.95 2.88 10.95
C GLY A 169 -5.46 3.15 11.09
N ASN A 170 -4.60 2.23 10.65
CA ASN A 170 -3.16 2.45 10.54
C ASN A 170 -2.82 3.17 9.23
N THR A 171 -1.65 3.80 9.18
CA THR A 171 -1.04 4.33 7.96
C THR A 171 0.12 3.45 7.52
N VAL A 172 0.56 3.55 6.27
CA VAL A 172 1.56 2.62 5.74
C VAL A 172 2.66 3.32 4.94
N VAL A 173 3.86 2.73 5.00
CA VAL A 173 4.99 3.01 4.12
C VAL A 173 5.38 1.69 3.46
N LEU A 174 5.19 1.59 2.15
CA LEU A 174 5.54 0.42 1.35
C LEU A 174 6.92 0.55 0.75
N LYS A 175 7.76 -0.46 0.93
CA LYS A 175 8.96 -0.71 0.15
C LYS A 175 8.76 -1.98 -0.69
N PRO A 176 8.48 -1.87 -2.00
CA PRO A 176 8.37 -3.03 -2.87
C PRO A 176 9.75 -3.67 -3.14
N ALA A 177 9.74 -4.89 -3.66
CA ALA A 177 10.94 -5.49 -4.22
C ALA A 177 11.47 -4.66 -5.40
N GLU A 178 12.78 -4.59 -5.55
CA GLU A 178 13.44 -3.85 -6.65
C GLU A 178 13.18 -4.50 -8.02
N LEU A 179 12.78 -5.78 -8.04
CA LEU A 179 12.47 -6.52 -9.26
C LEU A 179 11.06 -6.28 -9.79
N THR A 180 10.13 -5.81 -8.93
CA THR A 180 8.71 -5.61 -9.29
C THR A 180 8.17 -4.28 -8.75
N PRO A 181 8.83 -3.15 -9.03
CA PRO A 181 8.40 -1.85 -8.52
C PRO A 181 7.20 -1.27 -9.27
N LYS A 182 6.99 -1.64 -10.55
CA LYS A 182 5.90 -1.10 -11.40
C LYS A 182 4.53 -1.55 -10.90
N THR A 183 4.36 -2.84 -10.63
CA THR A 183 3.10 -3.40 -10.11
C THR A 183 2.73 -2.73 -8.77
N ALA A 184 3.70 -2.58 -7.87
CA ALA A 184 3.47 -1.90 -6.59
C ALA A 184 3.13 -0.41 -6.77
N ASN A 185 3.77 0.28 -7.73
CA ASN A 185 3.48 1.68 -8.05
C ASN A 185 2.05 1.84 -8.57
N THR A 186 1.60 0.93 -9.46
CA THR A 186 0.22 0.88 -9.96
C THR A 186 -0.78 0.69 -8.82
N LEU A 187 -0.54 -0.24 -7.88
CA LEU A 187 -1.38 -0.43 -6.69
C LEU A 187 -1.52 0.86 -5.87
N ILE A 188 -0.41 1.52 -5.59
CA ILE A 188 -0.44 2.75 -4.77
C ILE A 188 -1.12 3.90 -5.51
N LYS A 189 -0.99 4.01 -6.85
CA LYS A 189 -1.75 4.98 -7.65
C LYS A 189 -3.27 4.75 -7.51
N ILE A 190 -3.72 3.50 -7.56
CA ILE A 190 -5.14 3.15 -7.41
C ILE A 190 -5.63 3.51 -5.99
N ILE A 191 -4.85 3.17 -4.95
CA ILE A 191 -5.23 3.49 -3.57
C ILE A 191 -5.33 5.02 -3.37
N ASP A 192 -4.35 5.78 -3.84
CA ASP A 192 -4.35 7.26 -3.72
C ASP A 192 -5.54 7.89 -4.47
N ALA A 193 -5.85 7.38 -5.68
CA ALA A 193 -7.01 7.82 -6.47
C ALA A 193 -8.33 7.54 -5.74
N ALA A 194 -8.53 6.33 -5.23
CA ALA A 194 -9.72 5.95 -4.48
C ALA A 194 -9.88 6.77 -3.19
N MET A 195 -8.77 7.04 -2.49
CA MET A 195 -8.80 7.90 -1.30
C MET A 195 -9.23 9.33 -1.65
N ARG A 196 -8.72 9.89 -2.75
CA ARG A 196 -9.12 11.22 -3.22
C ARG A 196 -10.59 11.27 -3.62
N GLU A 197 -11.07 10.25 -4.33
CA GLU A 197 -12.47 10.13 -4.75
C GLU A 197 -13.42 10.07 -3.55
N VAL A 198 -13.18 9.13 -2.63
CA VAL A 198 -14.10 8.87 -1.50
C VAL A 198 -14.02 9.96 -0.44
N MET A 199 -12.83 10.49 -0.17
CA MET A 199 -12.63 11.49 0.89
C MET A 199 -12.85 12.92 0.40
N GLY A 200 -12.66 13.20 -0.88
CA GLY A 200 -12.84 14.54 -1.45
C GLY A 200 -12.03 15.60 -0.70
N LYS A 201 -12.71 16.61 -0.17
CA LYS A 201 -12.09 17.69 0.62
C LYS A 201 -11.45 17.22 1.93
N ASP A 202 -11.83 16.05 2.43
CA ASP A 202 -11.33 15.48 3.67
C ASP A 202 -10.16 14.48 3.40
N TYR A 203 -9.62 14.48 2.17
CA TYR A 203 -8.44 13.67 1.83
C TYR A 203 -7.28 13.94 2.78
N ILE A 204 -6.66 12.88 3.28
CA ILE A 204 -5.55 12.94 4.22
C ILE A 204 -4.27 12.46 3.52
N PRO A 205 -3.37 13.38 3.11
CA PRO A 205 -2.09 13.00 2.52
C PRO A 205 -1.22 12.23 3.53
N GLY A 206 -0.40 11.30 3.04
CA GLY A 206 0.52 10.52 3.87
C GLY A 206 -0.07 9.28 4.54
N VAL A 207 -1.36 8.97 4.34
CA VAL A 207 -1.96 7.70 4.82
C VAL A 207 -1.30 6.51 4.15
N VAL A 208 -1.00 6.62 2.86
CA VAL A 208 -0.25 5.63 2.07
C VAL A 208 0.97 6.31 1.46
N ASN A 209 2.13 5.66 1.59
CA ASN A 209 3.38 6.11 0.99
C ASN A 209 4.07 4.92 0.33
N ILE A 210 4.83 5.16 -0.74
CA ILE A 210 5.72 4.17 -1.37
C ILE A 210 7.10 4.75 -1.55
N ILE A 211 8.12 3.98 -1.16
CA ILE A 211 9.53 4.32 -1.32
C ILE A 211 10.22 3.20 -2.10
N HIS A 212 10.74 3.55 -3.26
CA HIS A 212 11.54 2.64 -4.08
C HIS A 212 13.01 2.67 -3.63
N GLY A 213 13.70 1.55 -3.76
CA GLY A 213 15.14 1.47 -3.48
C GLY A 213 15.56 0.19 -2.78
N ALA A 214 16.87 0.07 -2.58
CA ALA A 214 17.50 -1.14 -2.06
C ALA A 214 17.13 -1.47 -0.62
N GLY A 215 17.04 -2.79 -0.34
CA GLY A 215 16.75 -3.28 1.02
C GLY A 215 17.75 -2.77 2.04
N ARG A 216 19.03 -2.75 1.70
CA ARG A 216 20.14 -2.26 2.55
C ARG A 216 20.13 -0.75 2.82
N THR A 217 19.33 0.04 2.12
CA THR A 217 19.21 1.48 2.34
C THR A 217 17.83 1.83 2.89
N VAL A 218 16.79 1.57 2.09
CA VAL A 218 15.41 1.90 2.46
C VAL A 218 14.89 0.94 3.53
N GLY A 219 15.15 -0.37 3.37
CA GLY A 219 14.70 -1.38 4.34
C GLY A 219 15.33 -1.19 5.72
N GLU A 220 16.67 -0.98 5.79
CA GLU A 220 17.36 -0.70 7.06
C GLU A 220 16.87 0.59 7.71
N ALA A 221 16.65 1.66 6.92
CA ALA A 221 16.09 2.91 7.44
C ALA A 221 14.67 2.73 8.01
N MET A 222 13.85 1.86 7.40
CA MET A 222 12.51 1.53 7.94
C MET A 222 12.60 0.76 9.26
N LEU A 223 13.56 -0.16 9.40
CA LEU A 223 13.74 -0.98 10.61
C LEU A 223 14.37 -0.19 11.78
N ALA A 224 15.12 0.87 11.48
CA ALA A 224 15.75 1.72 12.47
C ALA A 224 14.79 2.75 13.11
N ASN A 225 13.55 2.90 12.58
CA ASN A 225 12.53 3.83 13.04
C ASN A 225 11.48 3.17 13.93
#